data_1dac72e59e83f2934b69149fb7a3a7b2
#
_entry.id   1dac72e59e83f2934b69149fb7a3a7b2
#
_cell.length_a   1.000
_cell.length_b   1.000
_cell.length_c   1.000
_cell.angle_alpha   90.00
_cell.angle_beta   90.00
_cell.angle_gamma   90.00
#
_symmetry.space_group_name_H-M   'P 1'
#
loop_
_entity.id
_entity.type
_entity.pdbx_description
1 polymer ?
#
loop_
_entity_poly.entity_id
_entity_poly.type
_entity_poly.pdbx_seq_one_letter_code
_entity_poly.pdbx_strand_id
1 'polypeptide(L)'
;MKPNFRAWTEEGKAMYYGVYPFKDGTLLLSYDGIAFDEVPASDFILMQSTGLKDKNGKEIYEGDIVRFALTDGFNYVTNEDGVVTYKLGAFYVVDGLAEYLISDINTNKVEVIGNEFEIEVRMK
;
A
#
# COMPACT_ATOMS: atom_id res chain seq x y z
N MET A 1 -10.45 12.14 -8.55
CA MET A 1 -9.09 11.93 -8.05
C MET A 1 -8.31 11.09 -9.04
N LYS A 2 -7.11 11.50 -9.41
CA LYS A 2 -6.25 10.71 -10.27
C LYS A 2 -5.78 9.47 -9.51
N PRO A 3 -5.89 8.26 -10.08
CA PRO A 3 -5.27 7.09 -9.48
C PRO A 3 -3.76 7.29 -9.35
N ASN A 4 -3.20 6.87 -8.24
CA ASN A 4 -1.78 6.93 -7.99
C ASN A 4 -1.27 5.51 -7.74
N PHE A 5 -0.14 5.16 -8.35
CA PHE A 5 0.40 3.82 -8.31
C PHE A 5 1.86 3.83 -7.88
N ARG A 6 2.27 2.72 -7.29
CA ARG A 6 3.68 2.41 -7.09
C ARG A 6 3.92 0.98 -7.59
N ALA A 7 5.18 0.63 -7.82
CA ALA A 7 5.54 -0.68 -8.33
C ALA A 7 6.80 -1.19 -7.64
N TRP A 8 6.77 -2.46 -7.28
CA TRP A 8 7.90 -3.16 -6.68
C TRP A 8 8.54 -4.06 -7.71
N THR A 9 9.88 -4.07 -7.79
CA THR A 9 10.59 -5.05 -8.57
C THR A 9 11.40 -5.96 -7.65
N GLU A 10 11.20 -7.26 -7.80
CA GLU A 10 11.90 -8.25 -7.00
C GLU A 10 13.37 -8.35 -7.39
N GLU A 11 13.68 -8.17 -8.68
CA GLU A 11 15.03 -8.24 -9.17
C GLU A 11 15.93 -7.19 -8.54
N GLY A 12 15.48 -5.93 -8.51
CA GLY A 12 16.25 -4.84 -7.93
C GLY A 12 15.97 -4.58 -6.47
N LYS A 13 14.97 -5.26 -5.88
CA LYS A 13 14.51 -4.99 -4.51
C LYS A 13 14.21 -3.52 -4.30
N ALA A 14 13.47 -2.93 -5.25
CA ALA A 14 13.23 -1.48 -5.24
C ALA A 14 11.75 -1.16 -5.44
N MET A 15 11.31 -0.11 -4.78
CA MET A 15 9.97 0.44 -4.91
C MET A 15 10.04 1.73 -5.70
N TYR A 16 9.20 1.85 -6.74
CA TYR A 16 9.10 3.05 -7.57
C TYR A 16 7.74 3.66 -7.41
N TYR A 17 7.71 4.98 -7.19
CA TYR A 17 6.49 5.75 -7.04
C TYR A 17 6.21 6.53 -8.31
N GLY A 18 4.95 6.95 -8.50
CA GLY A 18 4.59 7.72 -9.69
C GLY A 18 4.65 6.89 -10.96
N VAL A 19 4.26 5.63 -10.86
CA VAL A 19 4.22 4.68 -11.97
C VAL A 19 2.84 4.77 -12.63
N TYR A 20 2.79 4.61 -13.96
CA TYR A 20 1.53 4.69 -14.70
C TYR A 20 1.35 3.44 -15.55
N PRO A 21 0.21 2.74 -15.42
CA PRO A 21 -0.16 1.73 -16.42
C PRO A 21 -0.26 2.41 -17.79
N PHE A 22 0.26 1.78 -18.84
CA PHE A 22 0.33 2.40 -20.15
C PHE A 22 -0.36 1.54 -21.20
N LYS A 23 0.39 0.84 -22.02
CA LYS A 23 -0.20 -0.09 -22.98
C LYS A 23 -0.43 -1.44 -22.30
N ASP A 24 -1.17 -2.33 -22.96
CA ASP A 24 -1.35 -3.68 -22.48
C ASP A 24 0.00 -4.31 -22.14
N GLY A 25 0.14 -4.72 -20.88
CA GLY A 25 1.33 -5.38 -20.42
C GLY A 25 2.52 -4.48 -20.15
N THR A 26 2.34 -3.15 -20.17
CA THR A 26 3.46 -2.24 -19.89
C THR A 26 3.10 -1.19 -18.85
N LEU A 27 4.15 -0.61 -18.26
CA LEU A 27 4.07 0.51 -17.33
C LEU A 27 5.02 1.60 -17.79
N LEU A 28 4.69 2.85 -17.47
CA LEU A 28 5.62 3.97 -17.57
C LEU A 28 6.24 4.18 -16.20
N LEU A 29 7.57 4.20 -16.16
CA LEU A 29 8.32 4.29 -14.92
C LEU A 29 9.53 5.19 -15.13
N SER A 30 9.83 6.04 -14.16
CA SER A 30 10.98 6.91 -14.22
C SER A 30 12.04 6.47 -13.21
N TYR A 31 13.25 6.21 -13.67
CA TYR A 31 14.38 5.87 -12.80
C TYR A 31 15.08 7.10 -12.25
N ASP A 32 14.97 8.22 -12.93
CA ASP A 32 15.70 9.45 -12.59
C ASP A 32 14.79 10.61 -12.18
N GLY A 33 13.48 10.43 -12.27
CA GLY A 33 12.50 11.49 -11.99
C GLY A 33 12.32 12.48 -13.12
N ILE A 34 12.98 12.29 -14.26
CA ILE A 34 12.95 13.23 -15.39
C ILE A 34 12.28 12.62 -16.61
N ALA A 35 12.73 11.45 -17.03
CA ALA A 35 12.23 10.78 -18.21
C ALA A 35 11.54 9.48 -17.83
N PHE A 36 10.51 9.11 -18.58
CA PHE A 36 9.78 7.86 -18.36
C PHE A 36 10.21 6.82 -19.39
N ASP A 37 10.41 5.59 -18.90
CA ASP A 37 10.68 4.43 -19.72
C ASP A 37 9.46 3.53 -19.73
N GLU A 38 9.19 2.93 -20.87
CA GLU A 38 8.14 1.93 -20.99
C GLU A 38 8.78 0.57 -20.62
N VAL A 39 8.24 -0.07 -19.58
CA VAL A 39 8.81 -1.31 -19.05
C VAL A 39 7.74 -2.40 -19.02
N PRO A 40 8.13 -3.69 -19.10
CA PRO A 40 7.15 -4.78 -19.00
C PRO A 40 6.50 -4.81 -17.61
N ALA A 41 5.19 -4.85 -17.57
CA ALA A 41 4.46 -4.93 -16.30
C ALA A 41 4.76 -6.23 -15.56
N SER A 42 5.14 -7.29 -16.29
CA SER A 42 5.44 -8.59 -15.70
C SER A 42 6.67 -8.58 -14.80
N ASP A 43 7.53 -7.57 -14.91
CA ASP A 43 8.73 -7.43 -14.06
C ASP A 43 8.44 -6.72 -12.75
N PHE A 44 7.19 -6.29 -12.55
CA PHE A 44 6.83 -5.45 -11.40
C PHE A 44 5.54 -5.94 -10.76
N ILE A 45 5.38 -5.59 -9.48
CA ILE A 45 4.11 -5.75 -8.78
C ILE A 45 3.52 -4.37 -8.61
N LEU A 46 2.42 -4.12 -9.33
CA LEU A 46 1.76 -2.82 -9.33
C LEU A 46 0.81 -2.72 -8.14
N MET A 47 0.88 -1.62 -7.42
CA MET A 47 0.04 -1.35 -6.25
C MET A 47 -0.63 -0.01 -6.39
N GLN A 48 -1.92 0.03 -6.09
CA GLN A 48 -2.72 1.26 -6.18
C GLN A 48 -2.78 1.95 -4.83
N SER A 49 -2.74 3.29 -4.86
CA SER A 49 -2.99 4.09 -3.68
C SER A 49 -4.44 3.98 -3.26
N THR A 50 -4.69 3.96 -1.96
CA THR A 50 -6.05 4.02 -1.41
C THR A 50 -6.66 5.41 -1.55
N GLY A 51 -5.84 6.43 -1.81
CA GLY A 51 -6.27 7.83 -1.79
C GLY A 51 -6.33 8.41 -0.39
N LEU A 52 -6.00 7.63 0.63
CA LEU A 52 -6.03 8.06 2.03
C LEU A 52 -4.62 8.22 2.56
N LYS A 53 -4.48 9.07 3.58
CA LYS A 53 -3.21 9.29 4.25
C LYS A 53 -3.30 8.83 5.71
N ASP A 54 -2.18 8.35 6.24
CA ASP A 54 -2.11 7.96 7.63
C ASP A 54 -1.96 9.16 8.55
N LYS A 55 -1.79 8.92 9.85
CA LYS A 55 -1.69 9.98 10.86
C LYS A 55 -0.49 10.91 10.64
N ASN A 56 0.51 10.46 9.91
CA ASN A 56 1.73 11.23 9.62
C ASN A 56 1.69 11.89 8.24
N GLY A 57 0.55 11.82 7.53
CA GLY A 57 0.41 12.38 6.20
C GLY A 57 0.98 11.49 5.10
N LYS A 58 1.37 10.26 5.43
CA LYS A 58 1.91 9.33 4.45
C LYS A 58 0.77 8.65 3.70
N GLU A 59 0.86 8.64 2.38
CA GLU A 59 -0.15 8.00 1.52
C GLU A 59 -0.16 6.49 1.76
N ILE A 60 -1.35 5.92 1.86
CA ILE A 60 -1.53 4.49 2.12
C ILE A 60 -1.77 3.77 0.81
N TYR A 61 -0.93 2.77 0.52
CA TYR A 61 -1.00 1.96 -0.70
C TYR A 61 -1.39 0.53 -0.38
N GLU A 62 -1.95 -0.12 -1.37
CA GLU A 62 -2.05 -1.59 -1.38
C GLU A 62 -0.68 -2.19 -1.06
N GLY A 63 -0.64 -3.21 -0.20
CA GLY A 63 0.61 -3.84 0.22
C GLY A 63 1.25 -3.22 1.44
N ASP A 64 0.78 -2.05 1.89
CA ASP A 64 1.28 -1.44 3.13
C ASP A 64 0.87 -2.26 4.34
N ILE A 65 1.76 -2.30 5.33
CA ILE A 65 1.45 -2.82 6.66
C ILE A 65 1.13 -1.63 7.53
N VAL A 66 -0.06 -1.65 8.12
CA VAL A 66 -0.54 -0.53 8.94
C VAL A 66 -0.84 -1.00 10.33
N ARG A 67 -0.55 -0.13 11.31
CA ARG A 67 -0.94 -0.31 12.70
C ARG A 67 -2.15 0.56 12.99
N PHE A 68 -3.18 -0.04 13.58
CA PHE A 68 -4.42 0.66 13.85
C PHE A 68 -5.00 0.17 15.18
N ALA A 69 -5.88 0.98 15.75
CA ALA A 69 -6.51 0.67 17.03
C ALA A 69 -7.93 0.19 16.81
N LEU A 70 -8.30 -0.88 17.51
CA LEU A 70 -9.66 -1.35 17.59
C LEU A 70 -10.19 -1.09 19.00
N THR A 71 -11.44 -0.71 19.08
CA THR A 71 -12.10 -0.49 20.37
C THR A 71 -13.41 -1.28 20.42
N ASP A 72 -13.76 -1.74 21.60
CA ASP A 72 -15.06 -2.38 21.85
C ASP A 72 -16.17 -1.36 22.08
N GLY A 73 -15.86 -0.07 21.96
CA GLY A 73 -16.81 1.00 22.25
C GLY A 73 -16.91 1.39 23.70
N PHE A 74 -16.14 0.77 24.57
CA PHE A 74 -16.12 1.06 26.00
C PHE A 74 -14.75 1.57 26.42
N ASN A 75 -13.96 0.73 27.08
CA ASN A 75 -12.65 1.12 27.59
C ASN A 75 -11.49 0.31 27.01
N TYR A 76 -11.81 -0.74 26.32
CA TYR A 76 -10.80 -1.66 25.82
C TYR A 76 -10.36 -1.26 24.41
N VAL A 77 -9.06 -1.06 24.23
CA VAL A 77 -8.46 -0.71 22.94
C VAL A 77 -7.29 -1.63 22.71
N THR A 78 -7.24 -2.23 21.52
CA THR A 78 -6.11 -3.04 21.09
C THR A 78 -5.46 -2.40 19.87
N ASN A 79 -4.14 -2.54 19.77
CA ASN A 79 -3.41 -2.16 18.57
C ASN A 79 -3.18 -3.41 17.74
N GLU A 80 -3.55 -3.32 16.47
CA GLU A 80 -3.44 -4.42 15.53
C GLU A 80 -2.61 -3.99 14.34
N ASP A 81 -1.92 -4.96 13.72
CA ASP A 81 -1.20 -4.74 12.47
C ASP A 81 -1.87 -5.54 11.37
N GLY A 82 -2.07 -4.93 10.23
CA GLY A 82 -2.69 -5.60 9.10
C GLY A 82 -2.13 -5.11 7.77
N VAL A 83 -2.43 -5.85 6.71
CA VAL A 83 -1.97 -5.57 5.36
C VAL A 83 -3.11 -4.95 4.55
N VAL A 84 -2.82 -3.86 3.85
CA VAL A 84 -3.79 -3.21 2.98
C VAL A 84 -3.92 -4.05 1.71
N THR A 85 -5.13 -4.51 1.42
CA THR A 85 -5.43 -5.42 0.32
C THR A 85 -6.58 -4.87 -0.50
N TYR A 86 -6.45 -4.91 -1.83
CA TYR A 86 -7.51 -4.52 -2.74
C TYR A 86 -8.24 -5.77 -3.21
N LYS A 87 -9.56 -5.79 -3.02
CA LYS A 87 -10.39 -6.89 -3.54
C LYS A 87 -11.83 -6.44 -3.68
N LEU A 88 -12.50 -6.97 -4.69
CA LEU A 88 -13.92 -6.70 -4.94
C LEU A 88 -14.25 -5.21 -4.99
N GLY A 89 -13.33 -4.43 -5.57
CA GLY A 89 -13.53 -3.00 -5.77
C GLY A 89 -13.27 -2.11 -4.57
N ALA A 90 -12.70 -2.64 -3.49
CA ALA A 90 -12.46 -1.87 -2.27
C ALA A 90 -11.15 -2.25 -1.60
N PHE A 91 -10.66 -1.36 -0.74
CA PHE A 91 -9.46 -1.61 0.04
C PHE A 91 -9.85 -2.06 1.44
N TYR A 92 -9.18 -3.11 1.91
CA TYR A 92 -9.38 -3.69 3.24
C TYR A 92 -8.06 -3.73 3.98
N VAL A 93 -8.12 -3.67 5.31
CA VAL A 93 -6.99 -4.01 6.16
C VAL A 93 -7.24 -5.44 6.64
N VAL A 94 -6.31 -6.34 6.32
CA VAL A 94 -6.44 -7.76 6.62
C VAL A 94 -5.48 -8.12 7.74
N ASP A 95 -6.04 -8.65 8.83
CA ASP A 95 -5.30 -9.11 10.00
C ASP A 95 -5.71 -10.55 10.27
N GLY A 96 -4.93 -11.50 9.76
CA GLY A 96 -5.27 -12.92 9.84
C GLY A 96 -6.58 -13.20 9.12
N LEU A 97 -7.58 -13.68 9.86
CA LEU A 97 -8.91 -13.94 9.29
C LEU A 97 -9.84 -12.74 9.36
N ALA A 98 -9.44 -11.68 10.05
CA ALA A 98 -10.24 -10.48 10.17
C ALA A 98 -9.96 -9.53 9.01
N GLU A 99 -11.01 -8.91 8.50
CA GLU A 99 -10.92 -7.96 7.40
C GLU A 99 -11.73 -6.72 7.77
N TYR A 100 -11.11 -5.56 7.62
CA TYR A 100 -11.74 -4.29 7.95
C TYR A 100 -11.75 -3.40 6.72
N LEU A 101 -12.92 -2.92 6.33
CA LEU A 101 -12.99 -1.96 5.22
C LEU A 101 -12.24 -0.69 5.64
N ILE A 102 -11.29 -0.25 4.81
CA ILE A 102 -10.40 0.85 5.23
C ILE A 102 -11.15 2.15 5.47
N SER A 103 -12.26 2.35 4.75
CA SER A 103 -13.09 3.55 4.95
C SER A 103 -13.80 3.57 6.31
N ASP A 104 -13.90 2.43 6.97
CA ASP A 104 -14.49 2.34 8.31
C ASP A 104 -13.47 2.56 9.42
N ILE A 105 -12.20 2.72 9.06
CA ILE A 105 -11.12 2.95 10.02
C ILE A 105 -10.77 4.43 10.00
N ASN A 106 -10.60 5.01 11.18
CA ASN A 106 -10.16 6.40 11.26
C ASN A 106 -8.68 6.48 10.92
N THR A 107 -8.37 6.89 9.68
CA THR A 107 -6.99 6.92 9.18
C THR A 107 -6.11 7.92 9.93
N ASN A 108 -6.68 8.89 10.64
CA ASN A 108 -5.91 9.77 11.52
C ASN A 108 -5.29 9.02 12.69
N LYS A 109 -5.69 7.78 12.93
CA LYS A 109 -5.15 6.91 13.97
C LYS A 109 -4.45 5.69 13.40
N VAL A 110 -4.20 5.69 12.10
CA VAL A 110 -3.51 4.61 11.40
C VAL A 110 -2.07 5.05 11.12
N GLU A 111 -1.14 4.13 11.28
CA GLU A 111 0.27 4.39 10.96
C GLU A 111 0.78 3.33 9.99
N VAL A 112 1.37 3.77 8.87
CA VAL A 112 2.08 2.88 7.96
C VAL A 112 3.41 2.55 8.59
N ILE A 113 3.65 1.26 8.87
CA ILE A 113 4.87 0.80 9.53
C ILE A 113 5.81 0.06 8.60
N GLY A 114 5.39 -0.20 7.37
CA GLY A 114 6.20 -0.89 6.38
C GLY A 114 5.33 -1.36 5.23
N ASN A 115 5.83 -2.30 4.46
CA ASN A 115 5.05 -2.97 3.42
C ASN A 115 5.49 -4.43 3.33
N GLU A 116 4.66 -5.25 2.70
CA GLU A 116 4.88 -6.70 2.69
C GLU A 116 6.10 -7.13 1.86
N PHE A 117 6.63 -6.25 1.01
CA PHE A 117 7.77 -6.59 0.16
C PHE A 117 9.10 -6.31 0.84
N GLU A 118 9.14 -5.35 1.74
CA GLU A 118 10.35 -4.94 2.45
C GLU A 118 10.40 -5.44 3.89
N ILE A 119 9.39 -6.20 4.33
CA ILE A 119 9.27 -6.58 5.73
C ILE A 119 10.37 -7.54 6.18
N GLU A 120 10.89 -8.37 5.27
CA GLU A 120 11.94 -9.32 5.63
C GLU A 120 13.17 -8.63 6.19
N VAL A 121 13.49 -7.44 5.69
CA VAL A 121 14.63 -6.66 6.15
C VAL A 121 14.40 -6.20 7.59
N ARG A 122 13.16 -5.93 7.97
CA ARG A 122 12.81 -5.41 9.29
C ARG A 122 12.68 -6.49 10.34
N MET A 123 12.38 -7.70 9.94
CA MET A 123 12.16 -8.80 10.87
C MET A 123 13.44 -9.48 11.30
N LYS A 124 14.55 -9.04 10.76
CA LYS A 124 15.88 -9.51 11.16
C LYS A 124 16.54 -8.50 12.10
#